data_5da637bf2a42a8b4d49df759c29337fe
#
_entry.id   5da637bf2a42a8b4d49df759c29337fe
#
_cell.length_a   1.000
_cell.length_b   1.000
_cell.length_c   1.000
_cell.angle_alpha   90.00
_cell.angle_beta   90.00
_cell.angle_gamma   90.00
#
_symmetry.space_group_name_H-M   'P 1'
#
loop_
_entity.id
_entity.type
_entity.pdbx_description
1 polymer ?
#
loop_
_entity_poly.entity_id
_entity_poly.type
_entity_poly.pdbx_seq_one_letter_code
_entity_poly.pdbx_strand_id
1 'polypeptide(L)'
;MGKRHRQIVVTVVALVVIALFPGPPFVETSAAQAVPAATAGSSADFQVYKTRIEPIFLKEREGGVMCYNCHSVLNTRLHLQTVSPASGFSWTEEQSRLNFAAVSQLVTPGDPAKSRLLMHPLAPEAGGDPFHTGGKFWKSRDDPEWQMIAEWVGSVSAGTLSAPAASTPTAAEILDFEFFKTRIEPIFLERRPGHTRCYACHRAYDEVVVVSGPGDPNATALFHLRRLSPGSTFWTEEQSRRNFEVVSSLVAPGDPAKSRFLMHPLAPEAGGDRHHGGGRQFTSEDDPDWVTMTQWVLGKKADKQ
;
A
#
# COMPACT_ATOMS: atom_id res chain seq x y z
N MET A 1 66.44 53.07 11.97
CA MET A 1 65.83 53.89 13.04
C MET A 1 64.37 54.07 12.73
N GLY A 2 63.52 53.24 13.27
CA GLY A 2 62.09 53.25 13.01
C GLY A 2 61.27 53.47 14.29
N LYS A 3 60.58 54.56 14.36
CA LYS A 3 59.78 54.95 15.49
C LYS A 3 58.43 54.21 15.44
N ARG A 4 58.12 53.37 16.44
CA ARG A 4 56.83 52.75 16.65
C ARG A 4 55.90 53.73 17.33
N HIS A 5 54.75 54.08 16.68
CA HIS A 5 53.70 54.80 17.32
C HIS A 5 52.75 53.80 17.98
N ARG A 6 52.59 53.92 19.30
CA ARG A 6 51.56 53.22 20.07
C ARG A 6 50.26 54.02 19.95
N GLN A 7 49.26 53.42 19.40
CA GLN A 7 47.90 53.94 19.52
C GLN A 7 47.28 53.43 20.85
N ILE A 8 46.80 54.41 21.61
CA ILE A 8 46.07 54.15 22.85
C ILE A 8 44.58 54.08 22.45
N VAL A 9 43.96 52.93 22.66
CA VAL A 9 42.51 52.74 22.47
C VAL A 9 41.85 53.03 23.81
N VAL A 10 41.07 54.10 23.85
CA VAL A 10 40.23 54.46 24.97
C VAL A 10 38.87 53.74 24.81
N THR A 11 38.61 52.80 25.68
CA THR A 11 37.33 52.09 25.74
C THR A 11 36.40 52.89 26.64
N VAL A 12 35.35 53.47 26.01
CA VAL A 12 34.24 54.10 26.76
C VAL A 12 33.23 53.00 27.10
N VAL A 13 33.10 52.73 28.39
CA VAL A 13 32.08 51.81 28.94
C VAL A 13 30.84 52.67 29.17
N ALA A 14 29.82 52.48 28.36
CA ALA A 14 28.47 53.06 28.59
C ALA A 14 27.72 52.11 29.53
N LEU A 15 27.45 52.57 30.75
CA LEU A 15 26.56 51.89 31.70
C LEU A 15 25.08 52.15 31.27
N VAL A 16 24.44 51.14 30.71
CA VAL A 16 23.00 51.14 30.52
C VAL A 16 22.31 50.61 31.77
N VAL A 17 21.64 51.50 32.49
CA VAL A 17 20.76 51.14 33.61
C VAL A 17 19.42 50.65 33.03
N ILE A 18 19.21 49.33 33.06
CA ILE A 18 17.89 48.77 32.69
C ILE A 18 17.04 48.76 33.95
N ALA A 19 16.02 49.61 33.96
CA ALA A 19 14.99 49.59 34.98
C ALA A 19 14.12 48.35 34.80
N LEU A 20 14.20 47.41 35.76
CA LEU A 20 13.33 46.23 35.87
C LEU A 20 11.94 46.69 36.34
N PHE A 21 10.96 46.79 35.43
CA PHE A 21 9.57 46.78 35.79
C PHE A 21 9.09 45.34 35.91
N PRO A 22 8.45 44.91 36.98
CA PRO A 22 7.81 43.62 37.05
C PRO A 22 6.53 43.69 36.24
N GLY A 23 6.57 43.10 35.03
CA GLY A 23 5.37 42.83 34.24
C GLY A 23 4.53 41.72 34.88
N PRO A 24 3.21 41.71 34.65
CA PRO A 24 2.35 40.65 35.17
C PRO A 24 2.77 39.30 34.63
N PRO A 25 2.55 38.20 35.37
CA PRO A 25 2.93 36.88 34.91
C PRO A 25 2.17 36.53 33.61
N PHE A 26 2.90 36.32 32.55
CA PHE A 26 2.34 35.70 31.34
C PHE A 26 1.96 34.25 31.73
N VAL A 27 0.66 34.05 31.92
CA VAL A 27 0.10 32.71 31.90
C VAL A 27 0.11 32.26 30.44
N GLU A 28 1.13 31.49 30.05
CA GLU A 28 1.06 30.73 28.82
C GLU A 28 -0.05 29.68 28.97
N THR A 29 -1.24 30.05 28.53
CA THR A 29 -2.29 29.08 28.26
C THR A 29 -1.82 28.32 27.02
N SER A 30 -1.05 27.26 27.23
CA SER A 30 -0.82 26.24 26.22
C SER A 30 -2.20 25.66 25.91
N ALA A 31 -2.85 26.25 24.92
CA ALA A 31 -3.97 25.60 24.24
C ALA A 31 -3.34 24.38 23.54
N ALA A 32 -3.26 23.27 24.27
CA ALA A 32 -3.18 21.98 23.65
C ALA A 32 -4.36 21.91 22.70
N GLN A 33 -4.08 22.10 21.41
CA GLN A 33 -5.04 21.79 20.36
C GLN A 33 -5.34 20.31 20.55
N ALA A 34 -6.48 20.03 21.19
CA ALA A 34 -7.07 18.71 21.19
C ALA A 34 -7.24 18.36 19.70
N VAL A 35 -6.36 17.50 19.19
CA VAL A 35 -6.62 16.78 17.96
C VAL A 35 -8.01 16.20 18.15
N PRO A 36 -9.01 16.53 17.28
CA PRO A 36 -10.32 15.95 17.45
C PRO A 36 -10.10 14.43 17.45
N ALA A 37 -10.42 13.80 18.56
CA ALA A 37 -10.47 12.35 18.64
C ALA A 37 -11.39 11.94 17.49
N ALA A 38 -10.82 11.31 16.46
CA ALA A 38 -11.59 10.71 15.40
C ALA A 38 -12.69 9.94 16.10
N THR A 39 -13.95 10.31 15.85
CA THR A 39 -15.12 9.69 16.44
C THR A 39 -15.02 8.22 16.05
N ALA A 40 -14.43 7.42 16.95
CA ALA A 40 -14.33 5.98 16.76
C ALA A 40 -15.77 5.49 16.52
N GLY A 41 -15.96 4.74 15.44
CA GLY A 41 -17.17 3.98 15.23
C GLY A 41 -17.61 3.36 16.54
N SER A 42 -18.88 3.18 16.79
CA SER A 42 -19.38 2.84 18.13
C SER A 42 -18.48 1.76 18.74
N SER A 43 -18.15 1.86 20.00
CA SER A 43 -17.24 0.91 20.65
C SER A 43 -17.71 -0.54 20.47
N ALA A 44 -19.01 -0.73 20.28
CA ALA A 44 -19.65 -2.01 20.03
C ALA A 44 -19.28 -2.61 18.66
N ASP A 45 -19.36 -1.85 17.57
CA ASP A 45 -19.01 -2.34 16.22
C ASP A 45 -17.53 -2.69 16.11
N PHE A 46 -16.67 -1.88 16.72
CA PHE A 46 -15.25 -2.17 16.80
C PHE A 46 -14.96 -3.44 17.60
N GLN A 47 -15.65 -3.67 18.71
CA GLN A 47 -15.47 -4.87 19.50
C GLN A 47 -15.92 -6.14 18.75
N VAL A 48 -17.04 -6.08 18.03
CA VAL A 48 -17.48 -7.19 17.17
C VAL A 48 -16.46 -7.43 16.06
N TYR A 49 -15.98 -6.37 15.41
CA TYR A 49 -14.92 -6.46 14.41
C TYR A 49 -13.68 -7.15 14.99
N LYS A 50 -13.14 -6.64 16.09
CA LYS A 50 -11.89 -7.12 16.69
C LYS A 50 -11.98 -8.58 17.14
N THR A 51 -13.12 -8.99 17.68
CA THR A 51 -13.25 -10.33 18.27
C THR A 51 -13.75 -11.38 17.30
N ARG A 52 -14.52 -11.01 16.27
CA ARG A 52 -15.14 -11.95 15.34
C ARG A 52 -14.62 -11.84 13.90
N ILE A 53 -14.35 -10.63 13.42
CA ILE A 53 -14.01 -10.39 12.00
C ILE A 53 -12.50 -10.37 11.78
N GLU A 54 -11.76 -9.63 12.59
CA GLU A 54 -10.31 -9.47 12.46
C GLU A 54 -9.55 -10.81 12.47
N PRO A 55 -9.87 -11.80 13.31
CA PRO A 55 -9.21 -13.10 13.29
C PRO A 55 -9.32 -13.85 11.95
N ILE A 56 -10.35 -13.58 11.14
CA ILE A 56 -10.55 -14.19 9.83
C ILE A 56 -9.38 -13.83 8.89
N PHE A 57 -8.82 -12.64 9.02
CA PHE A 57 -7.72 -12.17 8.16
C PHE A 57 -6.39 -12.88 8.43
N LEU A 58 -6.21 -13.42 9.65
CA LEU A 58 -5.03 -14.20 10.04
C LEU A 58 -5.25 -15.71 9.96
N LYS A 59 -6.47 -16.15 9.65
CA LYS A 59 -6.77 -17.56 9.56
C LYS A 59 -6.15 -18.16 8.30
N GLU A 60 -5.31 -19.17 8.51
CA GLU A 60 -4.74 -19.98 7.44
C GLU A 60 -5.81 -20.88 6.81
N ARG A 61 -5.82 -20.93 5.48
CA ARG A 61 -6.71 -21.77 4.69
C ARG A 61 -5.94 -22.83 3.93
N GLU A 62 -6.64 -23.70 3.25
CA GLU A 62 -6.04 -24.72 2.37
C GLU A 62 -5.03 -24.05 1.41
N GLY A 63 -3.79 -24.59 1.38
CA GLY A 63 -2.69 -24.00 0.64
C GLY A 63 -1.90 -22.91 1.36
N GLY A 64 -2.11 -22.68 2.66
CA GLY A 64 -1.33 -21.72 3.45
C GLY A 64 -1.72 -20.25 3.23
N VAL A 65 -2.87 -19.98 2.63
CA VAL A 65 -3.28 -18.62 2.23
C VAL A 65 -4.05 -17.93 3.34
N MET A 66 -3.61 -16.72 3.70
CA MET A 66 -4.31 -15.80 4.59
C MET A 66 -4.57 -14.47 3.87
N CYS A 67 -5.65 -13.76 4.22
CA CYS A 67 -5.86 -12.38 3.73
C CYS A 67 -4.64 -11.50 4.03
N TYR A 68 -4.10 -11.67 5.23
CA TYR A 68 -2.93 -10.95 5.73
C TYR A 68 -1.71 -11.05 4.79
N ASN A 69 -1.47 -12.22 4.17
CA ASN A 69 -0.26 -12.43 3.37
C ASN A 69 -0.11 -11.42 2.22
N CYS A 70 -1.23 -11.05 1.60
CA CYS A 70 -1.25 -10.05 0.54
C CYS A 70 -1.53 -8.65 1.10
N HIS A 71 -2.52 -8.54 1.96
CA HIS A 71 -3.05 -7.25 2.39
C HIS A 71 -2.18 -6.52 3.43
N SER A 72 -1.14 -7.15 3.96
CA SER A 72 -0.12 -6.47 4.78
C SER A 72 1.05 -5.90 3.98
N VAL A 73 1.20 -6.32 2.71
CA VAL A 73 2.36 -5.94 1.87
C VAL A 73 1.97 -5.19 0.59
N LEU A 74 0.73 -5.38 0.12
CA LEU A 74 0.23 -4.71 -1.08
C LEU A 74 -0.41 -3.37 -0.73
N ASN A 75 -0.10 -2.34 -1.51
CA ASN A 75 -0.72 -1.03 -1.39
C ASN A 75 -2.11 -1.03 -2.05
N THR A 76 -3.05 -1.74 -1.44
CA THR A 76 -4.45 -1.86 -1.86
C THR A 76 -5.37 -1.12 -0.88
N ARG A 77 -6.65 -0.97 -1.24
CA ARG A 77 -7.66 -0.36 -0.34
C ARG A 77 -7.80 -1.11 0.99
N LEU A 78 -7.68 -2.45 0.98
CA LEU A 78 -7.52 -3.22 2.20
C LEU A 78 -6.03 -3.33 2.51
N HIS A 79 -5.53 -2.43 3.33
CA HIS A 79 -4.15 -2.50 3.82
C HIS A 79 -4.16 -2.78 5.32
N LEU A 80 -3.74 -4.00 5.69
CA LEU A 80 -3.68 -4.45 7.08
C LEU A 80 -2.31 -4.11 7.68
N GLN A 81 -2.32 -3.75 8.95
CA GLN A 81 -1.10 -3.48 9.70
C GLN A 81 -0.22 -4.73 9.80
N THR A 82 1.09 -4.56 9.75
CA THR A 82 2.03 -5.67 9.88
C THR A 82 2.05 -6.19 11.32
N VAL A 83 1.82 -7.49 11.49
CA VAL A 83 1.97 -8.14 12.81
C VAL A 83 3.44 -8.32 13.17
N SER A 84 3.75 -8.25 14.47
CA SER A 84 5.08 -8.57 14.99
C SER A 84 5.12 -10.03 15.46
N PRO A 85 6.19 -10.79 15.18
CA PRO A 85 6.37 -12.11 15.78
C PRO A 85 6.37 -12.08 17.32
N ALA A 86 6.84 -10.98 17.90
CA ALA A 86 6.85 -10.77 19.36
C ALA A 86 5.44 -10.63 19.96
N SER A 87 4.42 -10.29 19.18
CA SER A 87 3.01 -10.18 19.62
C SER A 87 2.23 -11.49 19.49
N GLY A 88 2.89 -12.63 19.22
CA GLY A 88 2.20 -13.90 19.01
C GLY A 88 1.35 -13.94 17.75
N PHE A 89 1.77 -13.26 16.70
CA PHE A 89 1.06 -13.17 15.41
C PHE A 89 -0.34 -12.56 15.57
N SER A 90 -0.44 -11.49 16.33
CA SER A 90 -1.68 -10.73 16.54
C SER A 90 -1.42 -9.22 16.39
N TRP A 91 -2.50 -8.44 16.28
CA TRP A 91 -2.43 -6.98 16.27
C TRP A 91 -2.61 -6.39 17.65
N THR A 92 -1.93 -5.28 17.91
CA THR A 92 -2.20 -4.43 19.07
C THR A 92 -3.56 -3.76 18.92
N GLU A 93 -4.09 -3.20 20.01
CA GLU A 93 -5.35 -2.43 19.97
C GLU A 93 -5.30 -1.29 18.96
N GLU A 94 -4.18 -0.57 18.90
CA GLU A 94 -3.97 0.53 17.95
C GLU A 94 -3.97 0.02 16.50
N GLN A 95 -3.25 -1.06 16.22
CA GLN A 95 -3.23 -1.68 14.90
C GLN A 95 -4.62 -2.21 14.50
N SER A 96 -5.36 -2.80 15.42
CA SER A 96 -6.74 -3.25 15.19
C SER A 96 -7.66 -2.07 14.83
N ARG A 97 -7.47 -0.90 15.44
CA ARG A 97 -8.23 0.31 15.09
C ARG A 97 -7.90 0.82 13.69
N LEU A 98 -6.62 0.79 13.29
CA LEU A 98 -6.20 1.14 11.94
C LEU A 98 -6.75 0.14 10.90
N ASN A 99 -6.71 -1.15 11.21
CA ASN A 99 -7.32 -2.20 10.38
C ASN A 99 -8.83 -2.02 10.27
N PHE A 100 -9.51 -1.72 11.37
CA PHE A 100 -10.94 -1.43 11.39
C PHE A 100 -11.30 -0.25 10.48
N ALA A 101 -10.52 0.82 10.52
CA ALA A 101 -10.72 1.97 9.65
C ALA A 101 -10.55 1.61 8.16
N ALA A 102 -9.53 0.80 7.81
CA ALA A 102 -9.31 0.32 6.45
C ALA A 102 -10.45 -0.60 5.97
N VAL A 103 -10.89 -1.54 6.82
CA VAL A 103 -11.99 -2.45 6.53
C VAL A 103 -13.32 -1.71 6.37
N SER A 104 -13.57 -0.70 7.21
CA SER A 104 -14.80 0.10 7.17
C SER A 104 -15.01 0.80 5.82
N GLN A 105 -13.93 1.15 5.11
CA GLN A 105 -14.02 1.75 3.77
C GLN A 105 -14.52 0.78 2.69
N LEU A 106 -14.49 -0.51 2.97
CA LEU A 106 -14.91 -1.57 2.05
C LEU A 106 -16.30 -2.11 2.38
N VAL A 107 -16.95 -1.55 3.38
CA VAL A 107 -18.27 -1.94 3.87
C VAL A 107 -19.30 -0.92 3.43
N THR A 108 -20.39 -1.41 2.84
CA THR A 108 -21.62 -0.64 2.67
C THR A 108 -22.54 -1.01 3.84
N PRO A 109 -22.72 -0.13 4.85
CA PRO A 109 -23.50 -0.43 6.03
C PRO A 109 -24.91 -0.92 5.69
N GLY A 110 -25.35 -2.02 6.31
CA GLY A 110 -26.64 -2.64 6.07
C GLY A 110 -26.77 -3.42 4.76
N ASP A 111 -25.75 -3.39 3.88
CA ASP A 111 -25.83 -4.06 2.57
C ASP A 111 -24.60 -4.94 2.28
N PRO A 112 -24.63 -6.21 2.70
CA PRO A 112 -23.58 -7.17 2.42
C PRO A 112 -23.30 -7.37 0.92
N ALA A 113 -24.35 -7.30 0.08
CA ALA A 113 -24.25 -7.55 -1.34
C ALA A 113 -23.53 -6.39 -2.11
N LYS A 114 -23.45 -5.21 -1.51
CA LYS A 114 -22.68 -4.07 -2.05
C LYS A 114 -21.35 -3.85 -1.34
N SER A 115 -21.07 -4.61 -0.29
CA SER A 115 -19.83 -4.48 0.46
C SER A 115 -18.68 -5.15 -0.26
N ARG A 116 -17.71 -4.34 -0.72
CA ARG A 116 -16.53 -4.84 -1.44
C ARG A 116 -15.73 -5.85 -0.60
N LEU A 117 -15.70 -5.69 0.72
CA LEU A 117 -15.10 -6.63 1.65
C LEU A 117 -15.58 -8.07 1.44
N LEU A 118 -16.87 -8.24 1.14
CA LEU A 118 -17.51 -9.54 0.94
C LEU A 118 -17.49 -9.99 -0.52
N MET A 119 -17.75 -9.05 -1.43
CA MET A 119 -17.98 -9.40 -2.84
C MET A 119 -16.67 -9.59 -3.61
N HIS A 120 -15.59 -8.90 -3.23
CA HIS A 120 -14.34 -8.96 -3.97
C HIS A 120 -13.63 -10.33 -3.82
N PRO A 121 -13.52 -10.95 -2.64
CA PRO A 121 -12.91 -12.27 -2.47
C PRO A 121 -13.89 -13.45 -2.66
N LEU A 122 -15.16 -13.20 -2.94
CA LEU A 122 -16.16 -14.23 -3.23
C LEU A 122 -15.98 -14.78 -4.65
N ALA A 123 -16.23 -16.08 -4.81
CA ALA A 123 -16.18 -16.73 -6.12
C ALA A 123 -17.17 -16.09 -7.11
N PRO A 124 -16.78 -15.85 -8.38
CA PRO A 124 -17.65 -15.28 -9.40
C PRO A 124 -18.94 -16.09 -9.59
N GLU A 125 -18.87 -17.40 -9.46
CA GLU A 125 -20.00 -18.31 -9.58
C GLU A 125 -21.04 -18.11 -8.47
N ALA A 126 -20.61 -17.54 -7.32
CA ALA A 126 -21.47 -17.14 -6.21
C ALA A 126 -21.89 -15.65 -6.30
N GLY A 127 -21.57 -14.97 -7.40
CA GLY A 127 -21.87 -13.57 -7.64
C GLY A 127 -20.79 -12.62 -7.14
N GLY A 128 -19.57 -13.11 -6.90
CA GLY A 128 -18.42 -12.32 -6.50
C GLY A 128 -17.73 -11.60 -7.65
N ASP A 129 -16.72 -10.81 -7.31
CA ASP A 129 -15.88 -10.09 -8.28
C ASP A 129 -14.89 -11.09 -8.91
N PRO A 130 -14.84 -11.21 -10.26
CA PRO A 130 -13.92 -12.11 -10.95
C PRO A 130 -12.44 -11.70 -10.83
N PHE A 131 -12.16 -10.57 -10.22
CA PHE A 131 -10.86 -9.91 -10.30
C PHE A 131 -10.08 -9.88 -8.99
N HIS A 132 -10.45 -10.68 -8.01
CA HIS A 132 -9.64 -10.84 -6.80
C HIS A 132 -8.40 -11.68 -7.11
N THR A 133 -7.25 -11.04 -7.21
CA THR A 133 -5.98 -11.69 -7.60
C THR A 133 -5.48 -12.71 -6.58
N GLY A 134 -5.92 -12.62 -5.32
CA GLY A 134 -5.70 -13.61 -4.26
C GLY A 134 -6.53 -14.89 -4.40
N GLY A 135 -7.32 -15.01 -5.49
CA GLY A 135 -8.18 -16.16 -5.74
C GLY A 135 -9.56 -16.06 -5.09
N LYS A 136 -10.30 -17.14 -5.22
CA LYS A 136 -11.66 -17.26 -4.65
C LYS A 136 -11.54 -17.65 -3.18
N PHE A 137 -11.64 -16.67 -2.29
CA PHE A 137 -11.46 -16.92 -0.87
C PHE A 137 -12.65 -17.66 -0.25
N TRP A 138 -13.88 -17.28 -0.66
CA TRP A 138 -15.12 -17.99 -0.34
C TRP A 138 -15.74 -18.57 -1.59
N LYS A 139 -16.03 -19.88 -1.56
CA LYS A 139 -16.63 -20.59 -2.70
C LYS A 139 -18.12 -20.28 -2.85
N SER A 140 -18.81 -19.99 -1.75
CA SER A 140 -20.23 -19.63 -1.74
C SER A 140 -20.52 -18.64 -0.62
N ARG A 141 -21.73 -18.05 -0.65
CA ARG A 141 -22.23 -17.20 0.42
C ARG A 141 -22.64 -18.00 1.66
N ASP A 142 -22.68 -19.33 1.59
CA ASP A 142 -22.97 -20.21 2.72
C ASP A 142 -21.71 -20.50 3.56
N ASP A 143 -20.54 -20.01 3.15
CA ASP A 143 -19.33 -20.11 3.96
C ASP A 143 -19.54 -19.43 5.31
N PRO A 144 -19.26 -20.12 6.44
CA PRO A 144 -19.54 -19.57 7.77
C PRO A 144 -18.86 -18.24 8.07
N GLU A 145 -17.68 -17.99 7.49
CA GLU A 145 -16.97 -16.71 7.68
C GLU A 145 -17.58 -15.62 6.80
N TRP A 146 -17.99 -15.95 5.58
CA TRP A 146 -18.74 -15.01 4.75
C TRP A 146 -20.02 -14.57 5.45
N GLN A 147 -20.78 -15.52 6.02
CA GLN A 147 -22.00 -15.26 6.79
C GLN A 147 -21.72 -14.39 8.02
N MET A 148 -20.65 -14.68 8.77
CA MET A 148 -20.26 -13.90 9.94
C MET A 148 -19.95 -12.44 9.60
N ILE A 149 -19.23 -12.20 8.50
CA ILE A 149 -18.97 -10.84 8.03
C ILE A 149 -20.25 -10.19 7.50
N ALA A 150 -21.09 -10.94 6.79
CA ALA A 150 -22.36 -10.44 6.27
C ALA A 150 -23.33 -10.03 7.38
N GLU A 151 -23.42 -10.83 8.46
CA GLU A 151 -24.19 -10.50 9.66
C GLU A 151 -23.70 -9.20 10.29
N TRP A 152 -22.38 -9.08 10.48
CA TRP A 152 -21.77 -7.84 11.00
C TRP A 152 -22.09 -6.65 10.10
N VAL A 153 -21.83 -6.74 8.79
CA VAL A 153 -22.12 -5.67 7.82
C VAL A 153 -23.61 -5.29 7.84
N GLY A 154 -24.50 -6.28 7.95
CA GLY A 154 -25.95 -6.06 8.02
C GLY A 154 -26.39 -5.36 9.30
N SER A 155 -25.66 -5.54 10.40
CA SER A 155 -25.96 -4.91 11.70
C SER A 155 -25.40 -3.50 11.86
N VAL A 156 -24.41 -3.13 11.04
CA VAL A 156 -23.75 -1.82 11.11
C VAL A 156 -24.65 -0.74 10.51
N SER A 157 -24.90 0.31 11.27
CA SER A 157 -25.63 1.49 10.80
C SER A 157 -24.72 2.49 10.10
N ALA A 158 -25.24 3.22 9.12
CA ALA A 158 -24.46 4.21 8.32
C ALA A 158 -23.78 5.30 9.17
N GLY A 159 -24.27 5.56 10.38
CA GLY A 159 -23.67 6.54 11.30
C GLY A 159 -22.61 5.97 12.25
N THR A 160 -22.41 4.65 12.27
CA THR A 160 -21.49 3.98 13.22
C THR A 160 -20.14 3.63 12.63
N LEU A 161 -20.03 3.47 11.32
CA LEU A 161 -18.75 3.52 10.65
C LEU A 161 -18.42 4.99 10.49
N SER A 162 -17.37 5.48 11.16
CA SER A 162 -16.88 6.83 10.92
C SER A 162 -16.85 7.07 9.41
N ALA A 163 -17.45 8.20 8.98
CA ALA A 163 -17.21 8.67 7.62
C ALA A 163 -15.69 8.63 7.40
N PRO A 164 -15.21 8.05 6.30
CA PRO A 164 -13.79 7.92 6.06
C PRO A 164 -13.17 9.31 6.21
N ALA A 165 -12.20 9.45 7.09
CA ALA A 165 -11.17 10.44 6.87
C ALA A 165 -10.78 10.22 5.42
N ALA A 166 -10.90 11.26 4.57
CA ALA A 166 -10.83 11.17 3.12
C ALA A 166 -9.87 10.06 2.71
N SER A 167 -10.39 9.00 2.11
CA SER A 167 -9.66 7.75 1.91
C SER A 167 -8.34 8.09 1.25
N THR A 168 -7.23 7.70 1.86
CA THR A 168 -5.93 7.87 1.21
C THR A 168 -6.05 7.21 -0.17
N PRO A 169 -5.86 7.96 -1.26
CA PRO A 169 -6.04 7.39 -2.59
C PRO A 169 -5.11 6.20 -2.76
N THR A 170 -5.62 5.14 -3.36
CA THR A 170 -4.79 3.97 -3.71
C THR A 170 -3.74 4.36 -4.73
N ALA A 171 -2.68 3.56 -4.84
CA ALA A 171 -1.66 3.79 -5.85
C ALA A 171 -2.27 3.85 -7.27
N ALA A 172 -3.26 3.01 -7.58
CA ALA A 172 -3.96 3.02 -8.86
C ALA A 172 -4.78 4.31 -9.12
N GLU A 173 -5.17 5.03 -8.09
CA GLU A 173 -5.86 6.33 -8.22
C GLU A 173 -4.89 7.52 -8.38
N ILE A 174 -3.63 7.33 -7.98
CA ILE A 174 -2.57 8.36 -8.06
C ILE A 174 -1.78 8.23 -9.37
N LEU A 175 -1.45 7.00 -9.74
CA LEU A 175 -0.59 6.70 -10.87
C LEU A 175 -1.31 6.89 -12.21
N ASP A 176 -0.56 7.23 -13.24
CA ASP A 176 -1.11 7.45 -14.58
C ASP A 176 -1.21 6.15 -15.36
N PHE A 177 -2.44 5.79 -15.74
CA PHE A 177 -2.72 4.57 -16.49
C PHE A 177 -2.20 4.63 -17.94
N GLU A 178 -2.29 5.77 -18.61
CA GLU A 178 -1.83 5.88 -20.00
C GLU A 178 -0.29 5.81 -20.07
N PHE A 179 0.40 6.38 -19.10
CA PHE A 179 1.86 6.21 -18.99
C PHE A 179 2.20 4.73 -18.75
N PHE A 180 1.49 4.07 -17.86
CA PHE A 180 1.67 2.63 -17.62
C PHE A 180 1.51 1.82 -18.89
N LYS A 181 0.39 1.97 -19.59
CA LYS A 181 0.05 1.23 -20.79
C LYS A 181 1.05 1.45 -21.92
N THR A 182 1.49 2.71 -22.10
CA THR A 182 2.32 3.09 -23.27
C THR A 182 3.81 3.02 -23.01
N ARG A 183 4.26 3.08 -21.75
CA ARG A 183 5.67 3.15 -21.38
C ARG A 183 6.14 2.01 -20.49
N ILE A 184 5.27 1.50 -19.60
CA ILE A 184 5.66 0.44 -18.63
C ILE A 184 5.36 -0.95 -19.18
N GLU A 185 4.17 -1.19 -19.73
CA GLU A 185 3.83 -2.50 -20.29
C GLU A 185 4.79 -3.00 -21.39
N PRO A 186 5.28 -2.15 -22.30
CA PRO A 186 6.30 -2.58 -23.27
C PRO A 186 7.55 -3.17 -22.62
N ILE A 187 8.02 -2.62 -21.49
CA ILE A 187 9.19 -3.13 -20.75
C ILE A 187 8.98 -4.58 -20.31
N PHE A 188 7.76 -4.96 -19.94
CA PHE A 188 7.47 -6.35 -19.52
C PHE A 188 7.56 -7.36 -20.66
N LEU A 189 7.37 -6.91 -21.89
CA LEU A 189 7.37 -7.74 -23.09
C LEU A 189 8.72 -7.73 -23.79
N GLU A 190 9.56 -6.76 -23.50
CA GLU A 190 10.87 -6.64 -24.10
C GLU A 190 11.84 -7.71 -23.57
N ARG A 191 12.65 -8.26 -24.48
CA ARG A 191 13.71 -9.21 -24.13
C ARG A 191 15.02 -8.44 -23.94
N ARG A 192 15.49 -8.43 -22.72
CA ARG A 192 16.77 -7.79 -22.38
C ARG A 192 17.95 -8.76 -22.64
N PRO A 193 19.11 -8.25 -23.08
CA PRO A 193 20.30 -9.09 -23.26
C PRO A 193 20.66 -9.85 -21.97
N GLY A 194 20.81 -11.17 -22.08
CA GLY A 194 21.17 -12.02 -20.93
C GLY A 194 20.01 -12.32 -19.96
N HIS A 195 18.81 -11.79 -20.18
CA HIS A 195 17.66 -11.94 -19.30
C HIS A 195 16.42 -12.47 -20.02
N THR A 196 15.61 -13.18 -19.29
CA THR A 196 14.23 -13.48 -19.69
C THR A 196 13.37 -12.25 -19.50
N ARG A 197 12.44 -11.98 -20.44
CA ARG A 197 11.46 -10.89 -20.26
C ARG A 197 10.60 -11.11 -19.01
N CYS A 198 10.18 -10.03 -18.36
CA CYS A 198 9.35 -10.08 -17.15
C CYS A 198 8.11 -10.96 -17.35
N TYR A 199 7.43 -10.78 -18.49
CA TYR A 199 6.23 -11.53 -18.85
C TYR A 199 6.43 -13.06 -18.89
N ALA A 200 7.63 -13.57 -19.18
CA ALA A 200 7.85 -15.01 -19.25
C ALA A 200 7.66 -15.71 -17.90
N CYS A 201 8.07 -15.05 -16.81
CA CYS A 201 7.91 -15.57 -15.45
C CYS A 201 6.63 -15.04 -14.77
N HIS A 202 6.23 -13.79 -15.07
CA HIS A 202 5.13 -13.10 -14.43
C HIS A 202 3.78 -13.20 -15.17
N ARG A 203 3.66 -14.04 -16.19
CA ARG A 203 2.36 -14.31 -16.80
C ARG A 203 1.48 -15.14 -15.85
N ALA A 204 0.21 -14.74 -15.74
CA ALA A 204 -0.77 -15.52 -15.00
C ALA A 204 -0.88 -16.95 -15.59
N TYR A 205 -0.74 -17.95 -14.74
CA TYR A 205 -1.13 -19.33 -15.07
C TYR A 205 -2.64 -19.43 -14.83
N ASP A 206 -3.35 -20.18 -15.70
CA ASP A 206 -4.77 -20.35 -15.51
C ASP A 206 -5.04 -21.01 -14.16
N GLU A 207 -5.93 -20.39 -13.42
CA GLU A 207 -6.76 -20.87 -12.33
C GLU A 207 -6.26 -20.87 -10.88
N VAL A 208 -5.05 -20.88 -10.49
CA VAL A 208 -4.75 -20.70 -9.05
C VAL A 208 -3.40 -20.04 -8.87
N VAL A 209 -3.41 -18.79 -8.53
CA VAL A 209 -2.24 -18.18 -7.92
C VAL A 209 -2.28 -18.52 -6.43
N VAL A 210 -1.59 -19.56 -6.04
CA VAL A 210 -1.34 -19.83 -4.63
C VAL A 210 -0.41 -18.73 -4.14
N VAL A 211 -0.94 -17.81 -3.38
CA VAL A 211 -0.14 -16.77 -2.74
C VAL A 211 0.49 -17.39 -1.50
N SER A 212 1.70 -17.78 -1.63
CA SER A 212 2.50 -18.28 -0.54
C SER A 212 2.99 -17.12 0.34
N GLY A 213 3.18 -17.37 1.63
CA GLY A 213 3.56 -16.35 2.62
C GLY A 213 4.94 -15.71 2.39
N PRO A 214 5.32 -14.74 3.22
CA PRO A 214 6.62 -14.10 3.15
C PRO A 214 7.73 -15.16 3.27
N GLY A 215 8.57 -15.28 2.22
CA GLY A 215 9.66 -16.25 2.15
C GLY A 215 9.43 -17.41 1.20
N ASP A 216 8.25 -17.54 0.60
CA ASP A 216 8.01 -18.56 -0.42
C ASP A 216 8.70 -18.17 -1.75
N PRO A 217 9.50 -19.08 -2.34
CA PRO A 217 10.10 -18.87 -3.66
C PRO A 217 9.05 -18.70 -4.78
N ASN A 218 7.78 -19.06 -4.54
CA ASN A 218 6.69 -18.87 -5.49
C ASN A 218 5.99 -17.50 -5.38
N ALA A 219 6.54 -16.54 -4.63
CA ALA A 219 6.01 -15.18 -4.50
C ALA A 219 5.96 -14.35 -5.82
N THR A 220 6.20 -14.97 -6.97
CA THR A 220 5.77 -14.48 -8.30
C THR A 220 4.28 -14.17 -8.34
N ALA A 221 3.53 -14.75 -7.41
CA ALA A 221 2.11 -14.55 -7.23
C ALA A 221 1.67 -13.10 -6.99
N LEU A 222 2.53 -12.22 -6.46
CA LEU A 222 2.18 -10.82 -6.23
C LEU A 222 2.28 -9.95 -7.48
N PHE A 223 3.10 -10.34 -8.46
CA PHE A 223 3.26 -9.65 -9.73
C PHE A 223 2.93 -10.63 -10.86
N HIS A 224 1.67 -10.69 -11.27
CA HIS A 224 1.25 -11.51 -12.40
C HIS A 224 0.46 -10.67 -13.41
N LEU A 225 0.90 -10.77 -14.65
CA LEU A 225 0.36 -10.08 -15.79
C LEU A 225 -0.65 -10.96 -16.52
N ARG A 226 -1.71 -10.37 -17.04
CA ARG A 226 -2.71 -11.09 -17.84
C ARG A 226 -2.06 -11.78 -19.02
N ARG A 227 -2.56 -12.95 -19.40
CA ARG A 227 -2.11 -13.62 -20.61
C ARG A 227 -2.44 -12.79 -21.83
N LEU A 228 -1.48 -12.68 -22.75
CA LEU A 228 -1.75 -12.14 -24.07
C LEU A 228 -2.77 -13.02 -24.79
N SER A 229 -3.70 -12.40 -25.48
CA SER A 229 -4.62 -13.12 -26.37
C SER A 229 -3.84 -13.87 -27.46
N PRO A 230 -4.28 -15.04 -27.91
CA PRO A 230 -3.60 -15.77 -28.97
C PRO A 230 -3.34 -14.88 -30.20
N GLY A 231 -2.10 -14.82 -30.65
CA GLY A 231 -1.67 -14.00 -31.79
C GLY A 231 -1.45 -12.52 -31.48
N SER A 232 -1.74 -12.05 -30.28
CA SER A 232 -1.49 -10.66 -29.87
C SER A 232 -0.07 -10.46 -29.36
N THR A 233 0.50 -9.29 -29.69
CA THR A 233 1.80 -8.82 -29.18
C THR A 233 1.66 -7.81 -28.04
N PHE A 234 0.42 -7.33 -27.80
CA PHE A 234 0.08 -6.39 -26.73
C PHE A 234 -1.21 -6.81 -26.04
N TRP A 235 -1.42 -6.30 -24.82
CA TRP A 235 -2.64 -6.50 -24.06
C TRP A 235 -3.79 -5.66 -24.61
N THR A 236 -5.01 -6.16 -24.47
CA THR A 236 -6.22 -5.36 -24.69
C THR A 236 -6.33 -4.29 -23.59
N GLU A 237 -7.13 -3.26 -23.81
CA GLU A 237 -7.40 -2.20 -22.83
C GLU A 237 -7.85 -2.78 -21.48
N GLU A 238 -8.73 -3.77 -21.49
CA GLU A 238 -9.21 -4.44 -20.29
C GLU A 238 -8.08 -5.20 -19.58
N GLN A 239 -7.26 -5.93 -20.31
CA GLN A 239 -6.10 -6.63 -19.76
C GLN A 239 -5.09 -5.66 -19.16
N SER A 240 -4.81 -4.53 -19.84
CA SER A 240 -3.91 -3.48 -19.35
C SER A 240 -4.43 -2.85 -18.06
N ARG A 241 -5.74 -2.61 -17.93
CA ARG A 241 -6.32 -2.11 -16.68
C ARG A 241 -6.11 -3.09 -15.52
N ARG A 242 -6.24 -4.39 -15.78
CA ARG A 242 -5.97 -5.43 -14.78
C ARG A 242 -4.48 -5.49 -14.39
N ASN A 243 -3.59 -5.42 -15.37
CA ASN A 243 -2.16 -5.34 -15.11
C ASN A 243 -1.82 -4.10 -14.29
N PHE A 244 -2.41 -2.97 -14.62
CA PHE A 244 -2.23 -1.71 -13.91
C PHE A 244 -2.65 -1.82 -12.43
N GLU A 245 -3.81 -2.41 -12.12
CA GLU A 245 -4.25 -2.64 -10.75
C GLU A 245 -3.24 -3.49 -9.96
N VAL A 246 -2.77 -4.59 -10.56
CA VAL A 246 -1.77 -5.49 -9.94
C VAL A 246 -0.46 -4.76 -9.71
N VAL A 247 0.09 -4.12 -10.74
CA VAL A 247 1.40 -3.47 -10.65
C VAL A 247 1.36 -2.27 -9.70
N SER A 248 0.29 -1.47 -9.76
CA SER A 248 0.09 -0.33 -8.85
C SER A 248 0.10 -0.76 -7.38
N SER A 249 -0.40 -1.95 -7.06
CA SER A 249 -0.39 -2.46 -5.68
C SER A 249 1.02 -2.70 -5.11
N LEU A 250 2.02 -2.80 -5.99
CA LEU A 250 3.44 -2.97 -5.63
C LEU A 250 4.21 -1.65 -5.58
N VAL A 251 3.53 -0.53 -5.77
CA VAL A 251 4.12 0.81 -5.83
C VAL A 251 3.72 1.62 -4.60
N ALA A 252 4.70 2.31 -4.02
CA ALA A 252 4.50 3.42 -3.10
C ALA A 252 4.60 4.73 -3.91
N PRO A 253 3.49 5.37 -4.32
CA PRO A 253 3.55 6.54 -5.18
C PRO A 253 4.39 7.66 -4.57
N GLY A 254 5.31 8.21 -5.35
CA GLY A 254 6.25 9.25 -4.92
C GLY A 254 7.48 8.71 -4.17
N ASP A 255 7.55 7.42 -3.85
CA ASP A 255 8.67 6.83 -3.10
C ASP A 255 9.24 5.59 -3.84
N PRO A 256 10.22 5.77 -4.73
CA PRO A 256 10.88 4.68 -5.45
C PRO A 256 11.49 3.63 -4.52
N ALA A 257 12.13 4.05 -3.43
CA ALA A 257 12.83 3.14 -2.52
C ALA A 257 11.89 2.22 -1.71
N LYS A 258 10.62 2.60 -1.55
CA LYS A 258 9.58 1.77 -0.93
C LYS A 258 8.73 1.01 -1.95
N SER A 259 8.96 1.24 -3.24
CA SER A 259 8.22 0.58 -4.30
C SER A 259 8.82 -0.78 -4.62
N ARG A 260 8.19 -1.86 -4.13
CA ARG A 260 8.62 -3.23 -4.40
C ARG A 260 8.76 -3.50 -5.91
N PHE A 261 7.90 -2.89 -6.70
CA PHE A 261 7.93 -2.94 -8.16
C PHE A 261 9.31 -2.56 -8.75
N LEU A 262 9.98 -1.57 -8.14
CA LEU A 262 11.32 -1.12 -8.55
C LEU A 262 12.44 -1.92 -7.87
N MET A 263 12.33 -2.07 -6.55
CA MET A 263 13.43 -2.61 -5.74
C MET A 263 13.65 -4.12 -5.95
N HIS A 264 12.57 -4.86 -6.27
CA HIS A 264 12.67 -6.31 -6.38
C HIS A 264 13.47 -6.80 -7.61
N PRO A 265 13.33 -6.24 -8.82
CA PRO A 265 14.14 -6.60 -9.98
C PRO A 265 15.50 -5.90 -10.05
N LEU A 266 15.80 -4.94 -9.17
CA LEU A 266 17.07 -4.23 -9.11
C LEU A 266 18.15 -5.07 -8.43
N ALA A 267 19.40 -4.95 -8.89
CA ALA A 267 20.54 -5.63 -8.28
C ALA A 267 20.79 -5.14 -6.84
N PRO A 268 21.15 -6.02 -5.88
CA PRO A 268 21.45 -5.62 -4.51
C PRO A 268 22.60 -4.61 -4.42
N GLU A 269 23.55 -4.71 -5.32
CA GLU A 269 24.70 -3.77 -5.41
C GLU A 269 24.25 -2.35 -5.77
N ALA A 270 23.07 -2.22 -6.41
CA ALA A 270 22.41 -0.95 -6.71
C ALA A 270 21.30 -0.61 -5.70
N GLY A 271 21.21 -1.31 -4.58
CA GLY A 271 20.21 -1.05 -3.54
C GLY A 271 18.95 -1.90 -3.62
N GLY A 272 18.85 -2.84 -4.55
CA GLY A 272 17.69 -3.70 -4.73
C GLY A 272 17.59 -4.85 -3.72
N ASP A 273 16.52 -5.62 -3.83
CA ASP A 273 16.27 -6.80 -2.99
C ASP A 273 17.27 -7.93 -3.24
N ARG A 274 17.58 -8.72 -2.20
CA ARG A 274 18.52 -9.84 -2.31
C ARG A 274 18.04 -10.97 -3.20
N HIS A 275 16.73 -11.18 -3.28
CA HIS A 275 16.12 -12.30 -3.98
C HIS A 275 15.12 -11.85 -5.04
N HIS A 276 15.46 -12.09 -6.29
CA HIS A 276 14.54 -12.10 -7.42
C HIS A 276 14.79 -13.36 -8.24
N GLY A 277 13.83 -14.29 -8.26
CA GLY A 277 14.00 -15.62 -8.88
C GLY A 277 14.28 -15.59 -10.39
N GLY A 278 13.91 -14.51 -11.08
CA GLY A 278 14.20 -14.27 -12.50
C GLY A 278 15.55 -13.62 -12.79
N GLY A 279 16.42 -13.47 -11.76
CA GLY A 279 17.70 -12.77 -11.86
C GLY A 279 17.56 -11.24 -11.72
N ARG A 280 18.68 -10.57 -11.86
CA ARG A 280 18.76 -9.11 -11.76
C ARG A 280 18.40 -8.49 -13.10
N GLN A 281 17.19 -7.99 -13.24
CA GLN A 281 16.75 -7.36 -14.49
C GLN A 281 17.45 -6.02 -14.75
N PHE A 282 17.74 -5.28 -13.65
CA PHE A 282 18.42 -3.99 -13.69
C PHE A 282 19.68 -4.04 -12.84
N THR A 283 20.82 -3.73 -13.43
CA THR A 283 22.12 -3.70 -12.74
C THR A 283 22.44 -2.33 -12.13
N SER A 284 21.72 -1.29 -12.54
CA SER A 284 21.89 0.09 -12.11
C SER A 284 20.57 0.84 -12.19
N GLU A 285 20.43 1.85 -11.36
CA GLU A 285 19.33 2.84 -11.41
C GLU A 285 19.39 3.74 -12.65
N ASP A 286 20.52 3.77 -13.36
CA ASP A 286 20.70 4.51 -14.61
C ASP A 286 20.14 3.74 -15.83
N ASP A 287 19.68 2.52 -15.67
CA ASP A 287 19.06 1.76 -16.76
C ASP A 287 17.85 2.52 -17.31
N PRO A 288 17.74 2.73 -18.64
CA PRO A 288 16.65 3.55 -19.21
C PRO A 288 15.24 3.05 -18.87
N ASP A 289 15.04 1.73 -18.75
CA ASP A 289 13.77 1.17 -18.40
C ASP A 289 13.47 1.38 -16.91
N TRP A 290 14.50 1.18 -16.06
CA TRP A 290 14.37 1.45 -14.63
C TRP A 290 14.06 2.94 -14.37
N VAL A 291 14.73 3.86 -15.08
CA VAL A 291 14.43 5.30 -15.04
C VAL A 291 13.00 5.57 -15.47
N THR A 292 12.53 4.91 -16.54
CA THR A 292 11.13 5.05 -17.02
C THR A 292 10.13 4.58 -15.96
N MET A 293 10.38 3.42 -15.36
CA MET A 293 9.55 2.89 -14.28
C MET A 293 9.55 3.83 -13.05
N THR A 294 10.71 4.38 -12.70
CA THR A 294 10.86 5.35 -11.61
C THR A 294 10.08 6.63 -11.88
N GLN A 295 10.11 7.16 -13.10
CA GLN A 295 9.34 8.34 -13.47
C GLN A 295 7.83 8.12 -13.27
N TRP A 296 7.33 6.94 -13.61
CA TRP A 296 5.95 6.58 -13.37
C TRP A 296 5.60 6.53 -11.87
N VAL A 297 6.45 5.89 -11.07
CA VAL A 297 6.31 5.83 -9.59
C VAL A 297 6.29 7.24 -8.98
N LEU A 298 7.09 8.17 -9.53
CA LEU A 298 7.13 9.58 -9.13
C LEU A 298 5.94 10.42 -9.64
N GLY A 299 4.99 9.79 -10.33
CA GLY A 299 3.76 10.43 -10.79
C GLY A 299 3.83 11.11 -12.15
N LYS A 300 4.85 10.79 -12.97
CA LYS A 300 4.88 11.29 -14.35
C LYS A 300 3.68 10.78 -15.13
N LYS A 301 3.08 11.68 -15.88
CA LYS A 301 1.93 11.40 -16.75
C LYS A 301 2.36 11.24 -18.19
N ALA A 302 1.55 10.53 -18.97
CA ALA A 302 1.73 10.47 -20.42
C ALA A 302 1.61 11.88 -21.02
N ASP A 303 2.41 12.15 -22.03
CA ASP A 303 2.26 13.38 -22.81
C ASP A 303 0.87 13.36 -23.46
N LYS A 304 0.13 14.46 -23.36
CA LYS A 304 -1.15 14.58 -24.04
C LYS A 304 -0.86 14.64 -25.53
N GLN A 305 -1.36 13.67 -26.27
CA GLN A 305 -1.37 13.68 -27.75
C GLN A 305 -2.35 14.71 -28.26
#